data_ea236fa5925afaf5f25ac9c80d370fd6
#
_entry.id   ea236fa5925afaf5f25ac9c80d370fd6
#
_cell.length_a   1.000
_cell.length_b   1.000
_cell.length_c   1.000
_cell.angle_alpha   90.00
_cell.angle_beta   90.00
_cell.angle_gamma   90.00
#
_symmetry.space_group_name_H-M   'P 1'
#
loop_
_entity.id
_entity.type
_entity.pdbx_description
1 polymer ?
#
loop_
_entity_poly.entity_id
_entity_poly.type
_entity_poly.pdbx_seq_one_letter_code
_entity_poly.pdbx_strand_id
1 'polypeptide(L)'
;PKAYHTCNNSWYTLFDGGPWNPWIPSKANTHAPAEDESQDAGIVAIPHLSRDLIACFDGNGSNFGTHPQNVLRGMIYKNGEYPYLYNLIDQYRHLKKYNRGYAYNMMFVGPGWMNKMGRWEAPYELLLKSYEDGMAYYAKLKAEGELEEMTMTEFADFYRANKTYKQPECALWRDILYGSEKELFWYADPYMRTCIDMNQGGALVDLRPYAAKIDWPVGIGTKHVQDASYPFLIQEKYRAGYFTHYAGEGTIKSCKIIYKGEEVDMCLCRTKAQFSEEGNTRILTLCPVEIAFAELTAKIQTIFRFEEGSSEIQIERHILHLSRPDQKIEIQEYFTGCYGTTEYPEDMSGILLSCESEDVSRTICYEYRCREDELAHADRAQAVIPQIHTKVSVGAREDITAYMREGYAFSPMYTLGIKKEMGEKEVLHSWLRSEERRVG
;
A
#
# COMPACT_ATOMS: atom_id res chain seq x y z
N PRO A 1 -15.11 -9.34 -24.40
CA PRO A 1 -15.17 -7.92 -24.06
C PRO A 1 -13.76 -7.34 -23.91
N LYS A 2 -13.57 -6.07 -24.31
CA LYS A 2 -12.27 -5.39 -24.17
C LYS A 2 -12.02 -4.88 -22.75
N ALA A 3 -13.08 -4.71 -21.96
CA ALA A 3 -13.04 -4.22 -20.59
C ALA A 3 -14.08 -4.90 -19.71
N TYR A 4 -13.89 -4.89 -18.42
CA TYR A 4 -14.89 -5.31 -17.44
C TYR A 4 -14.74 -4.52 -16.12
N HIS A 5 -15.82 -4.44 -15.36
CA HIS A 5 -15.79 -3.92 -13.99
C HIS A 5 -15.12 -4.89 -13.06
N THR A 6 -14.25 -4.39 -12.20
CA THR A 6 -13.50 -5.22 -11.30
C THR A 6 -14.32 -5.79 -10.16
N CYS A 7 -15.38 -5.10 -9.73
CA CYS A 7 -16.17 -5.60 -8.62
C CYS A 7 -17.47 -4.83 -8.42
N ASN A 8 -18.56 -5.54 -8.22
CA ASN A 8 -19.78 -4.97 -7.67
C ASN A 8 -19.65 -4.75 -6.15
N ASN A 9 -18.81 -5.55 -5.51
CA ASN A 9 -18.53 -5.39 -4.10
C ASN A 9 -17.31 -4.51 -3.97
N SER A 10 -17.56 -3.26 -3.76
CA SER A 10 -16.60 -2.19 -3.72
C SER A 10 -15.50 -2.34 -2.67
N TRP A 11 -15.60 -3.27 -1.75
CA TRP A 11 -14.65 -3.43 -0.66
C TRP A 11 -13.31 -4.01 -1.12
N TYR A 12 -13.34 -4.81 -2.16
CA TYR A 12 -12.14 -5.50 -2.63
C TYR A 12 -11.29 -4.65 -3.58
N THR A 13 -11.83 -3.59 -4.16
CA THR A 13 -11.11 -2.81 -5.17
C THR A 13 -9.85 -2.13 -4.63
N LEU A 14 -9.81 -1.77 -3.35
CA LEU A 14 -8.59 -1.26 -2.71
C LEU A 14 -7.54 -2.35 -2.48
N PHE A 15 -7.97 -3.59 -2.39
CA PHE A 15 -7.13 -4.72 -2.03
C PHE A 15 -6.77 -5.59 -3.22
N ASP A 16 -7.51 -5.49 -4.33
CA ASP A 16 -7.23 -6.19 -5.58
C ASP A 16 -6.58 -5.22 -6.57
N GLY A 17 -5.63 -5.64 -7.34
CA GLY A 17 -5.05 -4.88 -8.44
C GLY A 17 -4.71 -3.43 -8.10
N GLY A 18 -5.25 -2.48 -8.86
CA GLY A 18 -5.04 -1.06 -8.68
C GLY A 18 -6.16 -0.37 -7.90
N PRO A 19 -5.91 0.21 -6.74
CA PRO A 19 -6.95 0.90 -5.97
C PRO A 19 -7.45 2.18 -6.65
N TRP A 20 -6.68 2.76 -7.53
CA TRP A 20 -6.96 4.05 -8.19
C TRP A 20 -6.95 3.97 -9.71
N ASN A 21 -6.29 2.97 -10.31
CA ASN A 21 -6.09 2.88 -11.75
C ASN A 21 -6.59 1.54 -12.30
N PRO A 22 -6.94 1.52 -13.59
CA PRO A 22 -7.12 0.29 -14.34
C PRO A 22 -5.82 -0.51 -14.45
N TRP A 23 -5.93 -1.80 -14.78
CA TRP A 23 -4.79 -2.65 -15.09
C TRP A 23 -5.14 -3.68 -16.16
N ILE A 24 -4.12 -4.28 -16.76
CA ILE A 24 -4.27 -5.42 -17.67
C ILE A 24 -4.04 -6.69 -16.87
N PRO A 25 -5.08 -7.52 -16.63
CA PRO A 25 -4.94 -8.75 -15.84
C PRO A 25 -4.05 -9.79 -16.54
N SER A 26 -3.31 -10.56 -15.74
CA SER A 26 -2.59 -11.72 -16.23
C SER A 26 -3.53 -12.90 -16.56
N LYS A 27 -3.24 -13.64 -17.64
CA LYS A 27 -3.93 -14.88 -17.98
C LYS A 27 -3.81 -15.94 -16.88
N ALA A 28 -2.69 -15.98 -16.19
CA ALA A 28 -2.43 -16.96 -15.15
C ALA A 28 -3.17 -16.61 -13.85
N ASN A 29 -3.28 -15.31 -13.55
CA ASN A 29 -3.95 -14.82 -12.34
C ASN A 29 -4.55 -13.44 -12.59
N THR A 30 -5.87 -13.38 -12.71
CA THR A 30 -6.58 -12.11 -12.99
C THR A 30 -6.52 -11.07 -11.86
N HIS A 31 -6.07 -11.44 -10.67
CA HIS A 31 -5.83 -10.51 -9.57
C HIS A 31 -4.47 -9.82 -9.65
N ALA A 32 -3.57 -10.32 -10.50
CA ALA A 32 -2.27 -9.73 -10.73
C ALA A 32 -2.20 -9.05 -12.11
N PRO A 33 -1.47 -7.94 -12.25
CA PRO A 33 -1.21 -7.35 -13.56
C PRO A 33 -0.34 -8.27 -14.44
N ALA A 34 -0.53 -8.19 -15.75
CA ALA A 34 0.34 -8.85 -16.71
C ALA A 34 1.71 -8.15 -16.77
N GLU A 35 2.78 -8.93 -16.81
CA GLU A 35 4.15 -8.44 -16.92
C GLU A 35 4.52 -8.11 -18.39
N ASP A 36 3.88 -8.77 -19.34
CA ASP A 36 4.14 -8.62 -20.76
C ASP A 36 2.91 -9.06 -21.60
N GLU A 37 3.03 -8.92 -22.92
CA GLU A 37 1.97 -9.28 -23.88
C GLU A 37 1.60 -10.76 -23.83
N SER A 38 2.53 -11.64 -23.53
CA SER A 38 2.26 -13.09 -23.48
C SER A 38 1.30 -13.45 -22.34
N GLN A 39 1.35 -12.68 -21.24
CA GLN A 39 0.50 -12.87 -20.08
C GLN A 39 -0.83 -12.11 -20.16
N ASP A 40 -0.98 -11.18 -21.10
CA ASP A 40 -2.16 -10.33 -21.21
C ASP A 40 -3.46 -11.15 -21.44
N ALA A 41 -4.41 -10.99 -20.52
CA ALA A 41 -5.72 -11.66 -20.59
C ALA A 41 -6.65 -11.11 -21.70
N GLY A 42 -6.24 -10.10 -22.45
CA GLY A 42 -7.01 -9.52 -23.55
C GLY A 42 -8.08 -8.49 -23.13
N ILE A 43 -8.12 -8.14 -21.86
CA ILE A 43 -9.10 -7.18 -21.30
C ILE A 43 -8.38 -6.12 -20.46
N VAL A 44 -9.08 -5.03 -20.16
CA VAL A 44 -8.67 -4.03 -19.16
C VAL A 44 -9.62 -4.10 -17.98
N ALA A 45 -9.10 -4.32 -16.80
CA ALA A 45 -9.85 -4.26 -15.57
C ALA A 45 -9.97 -2.80 -15.14
N ILE A 46 -11.20 -2.32 -14.96
CA ILE A 46 -11.51 -0.92 -14.68
C ILE A 46 -12.18 -0.83 -13.30
N PRO A 47 -11.63 -0.05 -12.35
CA PRO A 47 -12.31 0.21 -11.08
C PRO A 47 -13.70 0.79 -11.31
N HIS A 48 -14.71 0.29 -10.60
CA HIS A 48 -16.11 0.66 -10.86
C HIS A 48 -16.50 2.05 -10.33
N LEU A 49 -15.67 2.68 -9.54
CA LEU A 49 -15.79 4.09 -9.13
C LEU A 49 -14.45 4.63 -8.65
N SER A 50 -14.29 5.93 -8.71
CA SER A 50 -13.14 6.62 -8.11
C SER A 50 -13.37 6.79 -6.62
N ARG A 51 -12.38 6.35 -5.82
CA ARG A 51 -12.45 6.30 -4.37
C ARG A 51 -11.60 7.36 -3.73
N ASP A 52 -11.98 7.75 -2.52
CA ASP A 52 -11.07 8.46 -1.62
C ASP A 52 -10.11 7.45 -1.01
N LEU A 53 -8.84 7.50 -1.43
CA LEU A 53 -7.85 6.47 -1.07
C LEU A 53 -7.46 6.50 0.41
N ILE A 54 -7.58 7.66 1.08
CA ILE A 54 -7.34 7.74 2.53
C ILE A 54 -8.60 7.33 3.30
N ALA A 55 -9.74 7.92 2.99
CA ALA A 55 -10.97 7.63 3.73
C ALA A 55 -11.41 6.17 3.61
N CYS A 56 -11.20 5.55 2.44
CA CYS A 56 -11.45 4.13 2.26
C CYS A 56 -10.43 3.24 2.94
N PHE A 57 -9.18 3.65 3.01
CA PHE A 57 -8.11 2.91 3.68
C PHE A 57 -8.24 2.99 5.20
N ASP A 58 -8.55 4.18 5.73
CA ASP A 58 -8.70 4.40 7.18
C ASP A 58 -10.07 4.05 7.73
N GLY A 59 -11.08 4.01 6.88
CA GLY A 59 -12.47 3.79 7.25
C GLY A 59 -12.99 2.40 6.89
N ASN A 60 -14.27 2.36 6.62
CA ASN A 60 -15.00 1.14 6.28
C ASN A 60 -15.03 0.93 4.75
N GLY A 61 -13.89 0.64 4.17
CA GLY A 61 -13.78 0.20 2.79
C GLY A 61 -14.29 1.20 1.76
N SER A 62 -15.35 0.87 1.07
CA SER A 62 -15.84 1.60 -0.09
C SER A 62 -16.77 2.77 0.19
N ASN A 63 -16.87 3.21 1.41
CA ASN A 63 -17.88 4.17 1.81
C ASN A 63 -17.63 5.61 1.32
N PHE A 64 -16.50 5.87 0.70
CA PHE A 64 -16.12 7.20 0.20
C PHE A 64 -15.62 7.11 -1.24
N GLY A 65 -16.23 7.89 -2.11
CA GLY A 65 -15.91 7.87 -3.54
C GLY A 65 -16.92 8.70 -4.33
N THR A 66 -16.86 8.62 -5.65
CA THR A 66 -17.70 9.40 -6.56
C THR A 66 -19.15 8.92 -6.69
N HIS A 67 -19.56 7.85 -6.04
CA HIS A 67 -20.98 7.48 -5.98
C HIS A 67 -21.77 8.56 -5.25
N PRO A 68 -22.94 9.01 -5.74
CA PRO A 68 -23.68 10.13 -5.13
C PRO A 68 -23.94 9.98 -3.63
N GLN A 69 -24.20 8.78 -3.16
CA GLN A 69 -24.36 8.51 -1.74
C GLN A 69 -23.06 8.64 -0.95
N ASN A 70 -21.94 8.25 -1.52
CA ASN A 70 -20.62 8.41 -0.88
C ASN A 70 -20.25 9.89 -0.82
N VAL A 71 -20.59 10.65 -1.86
CA VAL A 71 -20.45 12.12 -1.87
C VAL A 71 -21.30 12.75 -0.77
N LEU A 72 -22.54 12.34 -0.64
CA LEU A 72 -23.43 12.84 0.44
C LEU A 72 -22.87 12.51 1.83
N ARG A 73 -22.31 11.31 2.00
CA ARG A 73 -21.63 10.92 3.24
C ARG A 73 -20.43 11.82 3.53
N GLY A 74 -19.60 12.11 2.54
CA GLY A 74 -18.48 13.06 2.65
C GLY A 74 -18.93 14.47 2.98
N MET A 75 -20.05 14.93 2.40
CA MET A 75 -20.65 16.23 2.73
C MET A 75 -21.11 16.31 4.19
N ILE A 76 -21.70 15.24 4.74
CA ILE A 76 -22.10 15.19 6.16
C ILE A 76 -20.87 15.36 7.06
N TYR A 77 -19.76 14.70 6.76
CA TYR A 77 -18.52 14.88 7.49
C TYR A 77 -17.95 16.30 7.40
N LYS A 78 -18.22 17.00 6.30
CA LYS A 78 -17.81 18.40 6.09
C LYS A 78 -18.91 19.41 6.43
N ASN A 79 -19.82 19.08 7.33
CA ASN A 79 -20.93 19.95 7.76
C ASN A 79 -21.79 20.45 6.60
N GLY A 80 -22.00 19.63 5.57
CA GLY A 80 -22.78 19.98 4.39
C GLY A 80 -22.03 20.83 3.36
N GLU A 81 -20.76 21.10 3.54
CA GLU A 81 -19.95 21.80 2.53
C GLU A 81 -19.75 20.92 1.29
N TYR A 82 -19.94 21.52 0.12
CA TYR A 82 -19.85 20.88 -1.20
C TYR A 82 -18.44 20.57 -1.73
N PRO A 83 -17.35 21.04 -1.14
CA PRO A 83 -16.01 20.84 -1.69
C PRO A 83 -15.58 19.36 -1.80
N TYR A 84 -16.21 18.45 -1.03
CA TYR A 84 -15.73 17.06 -1.00
C TYR A 84 -15.71 16.39 -2.39
N LEU A 85 -16.80 16.49 -3.15
CA LEU A 85 -16.85 15.91 -4.50
C LEU A 85 -15.81 16.53 -5.43
N TYR A 86 -15.73 17.86 -5.43
CA TYR A 86 -14.79 18.57 -6.28
C TYR A 86 -13.35 18.28 -5.89
N ASN A 87 -13.04 18.28 -4.61
CA ASN A 87 -11.73 17.93 -4.09
C ASN A 87 -11.35 16.48 -4.43
N LEU A 88 -12.31 15.55 -4.37
CA LEU A 88 -12.10 14.16 -4.75
C LEU A 88 -11.75 14.02 -6.24
N ILE A 89 -12.51 14.66 -7.11
CA ILE A 89 -12.24 14.67 -8.57
C ILE A 89 -10.89 15.33 -8.84
N ASP A 90 -10.58 16.43 -8.18
CA ASP A 90 -9.31 17.15 -8.34
C ASP A 90 -8.11 16.34 -7.83
N GLN A 91 -8.26 15.54 -6.78
CA GLN A 91 -7.21 14.59 -6.37
C GLN A 91 -6.86 13.62 -7.51
N TYR A 92 -7.87 13.05 -8.19
CA TYR A 92 -7.64 12.20 -9.36
C TYR A 92 -6.98 12.97 -10.51
N ARG A 93 -7.40 14.20 -10.79
CA ARG A 93 -6.75 15.06 -11.80
C ARG A 93 -5.26 15.27 -11.50
N HIS A 94 -4.88 15.39 -10.23
CA HIS A 94 -3.48 15.51 -9.84
C HIS A 94 -2.66 14.24 -10.10
N LEU A 95 -3.28 13.06 -10.17
CA LEU A 95 -2.56 11.81 -10.45
C LEU A 95 -1.95 11.77 -11.84
N LYS A 96 -2.39 12.61 -12.79
CA LYS A 96 -1.78 12.75 -14.11
C LYS A 96 -0.27 13.06 -14.04
N LYS A 97 0.20 13.69 -12.95
CA LYS A 97 1.62 13.97 -12.72
C LYS A 97 2.47 12.72 -12.57
N TYR A 98 1.86 11.64 -12.12
CA TYR A 98 2.53 10.39 -11.79
C TYR A 98 2.26 9.30 -12.82
N ASN A 99 1.29 9.51 -13.74
CA ASN A 99 0.74 8.49 -14.60
C ASN A 99 0.69 8.98 -16.05
N ARG A 100 1.82 9.36 -16.63
CA ARG A 100 1.98 9.69 -18.08
C ARG A 100 1.02 10.75 -18.60
N GLY A 101 0.61 11.69 -17.78
CA GLY A 101 -0.22 12.82 -18.18
C GLY A 101 -1.73 12.54 -18.19
N TYR A 102 -2.18 11.36 -17.80
CA TYR A 102 -3.61 11.06 -17.64
C TYR A 102 -3.96 10.62 -16.22
N ALA A 103 -5.24 10.69 -15.90
CA ALA A 103 -5.83 10.09 -14.71
C ALA A 103 -7.21 9.57 -15.06
N TYR A 104 -7.58 8.46 -14.43
CA TYR A 104 -8.89 7.85 -14.57
C TYR A 104 -9.86 8.43 -13.55
N ASN A 105 -11.10 8.69 -13.96
CA ASN A 105 -12.18 9.04 -13.06
C ASN A 105 -13.48 8.38 -13.52
N MET A 106 -14.25 7.85 -12.58
CA MET A 106 -15.55 7.23 -12.86
C MET A 106 -16.53 7.48 -11.72
N MET A 107 -17.74 7.87 -12.08
CA MET A 107 -18.88 7.92 -11.17
C MET A 107 -19.75 6.69 -11.40
N PHE A 108 -19.93 5.89 -10.37
CA PHE A 108 -20.86 4.76 -10.41
C PHE A 108 -22.23 5.18 -9.88
N VAL A 109 -23.28 4.89 -10.63
CA VAL A 109 -24.65 5.14 -10.23
C VAL A 109 -25.49 3.89 -10.44
N GLY A 110 -25.86 3.22 -9.37
CA GLY A 110 -26.74 2.06 -9.42
C GLY A 110 -28.21 2.44 -9.22
N PRO A 111 -29.16 1.91 -10.03
CA PRO A 111 -30.59 2.25 -9.90
C PRO A 111 -31.15 1.99 -8.51
N GLY A 112 -30.70 0.95 -7.82
CA GLY A 112 -31.13 0.63 -6.45
C GLY A 112 -30.74 1.65 -5.40
N TRP A 113 -29.81 2.54 -5.71
CA TRP A 113 -29.31 3.57 -4.81
C TRP A 113 -29.97 4.93 -5.04
N MET A 114 -30.53 5.14 -6.23
CA MET A 114 -31.12 6.39 -6.69
C MET A 114 -32.64 6.35 -6.73
N ASN A 115 -33.28 5.43 -6.03
CA ASN A 115 -34.73 5.39 -5.95
C ASN A 115 -35.26 5.99 -4.64
N LYS A 116 -36.52 6.45 -4.65
CA LYS A 116 -37.16 7.07 -3.49
C LYS A 116 -37.34 6.14 -2.28
N MET A 117 -37.27 4.83 -2.51
CA MET A 117 -37.38 3.82 -1.46
C MET A 117 -36.01 3.32 -0.99
N GLY A 118 -34.98 4.06 -1.30
CA GLY A 118 -33.56 3.77 -1.22
C GLY A 118 -33.10 2.83 -0.11
N ARG A 119 -32.06 2.11 -0.41
CA ARG A 119 -31.35 1.19 0.53
C ARG A 119 -30.83 1.92 1.77
N TRP A 120 -30.76 3.24 1.72
CA TRP A 120 -30.14 4.07 2.72
C TRP A 120 -31.12 5.18 3.13
N GLU A 121 -31.09 5.56 4.35
CA GLU A 121 -31.96 6.58 4.94
C GLU A 121 -31.67 8.01 4.46
N ALA A 122 -30.91 8.16 3.37
CA ALA A 122 -30.62 9.47 2.82
C ALA A 122 -31.81 10.03 2.04
N PRO A 123 -32.19 11.30 2.26
CA PRO A 123 -33.26 11.94 1.50
C PRO A 123 -32.96 11.89 0.00
N TYR A 124 -33.94 11.45 -0.78
CA TYR A 124 -33.79 11.27 -2.23
C TYR A 124 -33.38 12.56 -2.93
N GLU A 125 -33.93 13.69 -2.51
CA GLU A 125 -33.64 15.02 -3.06
C GLU A 125 -32.15 15.39 -2.90
N LEU A 126 -31.54 15.01 -1.79
CA LEU A 126 -30.10 15.24 -1.57
C LEU A 126 -29.26 14.30 -2.42
N LEU A 127 -29.68 13.06 -2.61
CA LEU A 127 -28.99 12.13 -3.52
C LEU A 127 -29.06 12.63 -4.97
N LEU A 128 -30.25 13.06 -5.41
CA LEU A 128 -30.45 13.62 -6.74
C LEU A 128 -29.59 14.87 -6.94
N LYS A 129 -29.62 15.79 -5.98
CA LYS A 129 -28.78 16.99 -6.03
C LYS A 129 -27.30 16.66 -6.09
N SER A 130 -26.82 15.72 -5.28
CA SER A 130 -25.42 15.28 -5.30
C SER A 130 -25.02 14.72 -6.68
N TYR A 131 -25.92 13.99 -7.32
CA TYR A 131 -25.71 13.48 -8.67
C TYR A 131 -25.68 14.61 -9.71
N GLU A 132 -26.67 15.50 -9.70
CA GLU A 132 -26.76 16.63 -10.63
C GLU A 132 -25.55 17.55 -10.54
N ASP A 133 -25.12 17.88 -9.33
CA ASP A 133 -23.94 18.73 -9.09
C ASP A 133 -22.65 18.03 -9.56
N GLY A 134 -22.54 16.72 -9.36
CA GLY A 134 -21.44 15.93 -9.87
C GLY A 134 -21.39 15.94 -11.41
N MET A 135 -22.53 15.72 -12.06
CA MET A 135 -22.62 15.76 -13.52
C MET A 135 -22.35 17.16 -14.07
N ALA A 136 -22.84 18.21 -13.37
CA ALA A 136 -22.54 19.58 -13.76
C ALA A 136 -21.04 19.89 -13.65
N TYR A 137 -20.36 19.37 -12.63
CA TYR A 137 -18.92 19.56 -12.50
C TYR A 137 -18.14 18.83 -13.60
N TYR A 138 -18.49 17.58 -13.92
CA TYR A 138 -17.90 16.87 -15.05
C TYR A 138 -18.15 17.59 -16.38
N ALA A 139 -19.37 18.09 -16.60
CA ALA A 139 -19.68 18.87 -17.81
C ALA A 139 -18.85 20.16 -17.92
N LYS A 140 -18.61 20.82 -16.79
CA LYS A 140 -17.72 21.98 -16.72
C LYS A 140 -16.29 21.60 -17.10
N LEU A 141 -15.71 20.54 -16.51
CA LEU A 141 -14.37 20.10 -16.82
C LEU A 141 -14.22 19.68 -18.28
N LYS A 142 -15.25 19.04 -18.86
CA LYS A 142 -15.29 18.73 -20.29
C LYS A 142 -15.28 19.98 -21.16
N ALA A 143 -16.08 20.99 -20.82
CA ALA A 143 -16.13 22.25 -21.54
C ALA A 143 -14.80 23.03 -21.45
N GLU A 144 -14.07 22.88 -20.36
CA GLU A 144 -12.72 23.48 -20.15
C GLU A 144 -11.60 22.68 -20.82
N GLY A 145 -11.90 21.52 -21.43
CA GLY A 145 -10.89 20.62 -22.04
C GLY A 145 -10.03 19.85 -21.04
N GLU A 146 -10.47 19.79 -19.77
CA GLU A 146 -9.78 19.09 -18.69
C GLU A 146 -10.26 17.65 -18.48
N LEU A 147 -11.36 17.27 -19.13
CA LEU A 147 -11.95 15.96 -19.06
C LEU A 147 -12.36 15.47 -20.45
N GLU A 148 -11.99 14.25 -20.78
CA GLU A 148 -12.47 13.52 -21.95
C GLU A 148 -13.45 12.43 -21.51
N GLU A 149 -14.64 12.43 -22.10
CA GLU A 149 -15.66 11.40 -21.85
C GLU A 149 -15.47 10.23 -22.82
N MET A 150 -15.38 9.04 -22.28
CA MET A 150 -15.18 7.81 -23.05
C MET A 150 -16.12 6.72 -22.59
N THR A 151 -16.56 5.88 -23.50
CA THR A 151 -17.13 4.57 -23.14
C THR A 151 -16.04 3.68 -22.54
N MET A 152 -16.44 2.62 -21.82
CA MET A 152 -15.46 1.67 -21.28
C MET A 152 -14.59 1.02 -22.36
N THR A 153 -15.14 0.82 -23.55
CA THR A 153 -14.39 0.26 -24.69
C THR A 153 -13.35 1.24 -25.21
N GLU A 154 -13.74 2.48 -25.45
CA GLU A 154 -12.83 3.55 -25.90
C GLU A 154 -11.73 3.78 -24.86
N PHE A 155 -12.09 3.80 -23.58
CA PHE A 155 -11.11 3.94 -22.50
C PHE A 155 -10.14 2.74 -22.44
N ALA A 156 -10.62 1.51 -22.64
CA ALA A 156 -9.74 0.34 -22.70
C ALA A 156 -8.76 0.40 -23.88
N ASP A 157 -9.23 0.86 -25.05
CA ASP A 157 -8.35 1.06 -26.22
C ASP A 157 -7.32 2.19 -25.96
N PHE A 158 -7.74 3.30 -25.38
CA PHE A 158 -6.86 4.38 -24.96
C PHE A 158 -5.81 3.89 -23.95
N TYR A 159 -6.25 3.17 -22.90
CA TYR A 159 -5.36 2.66 -21.86
C TYR A 159 -4.29 1.72 -22.46
N ARG A 160 -4.68 0.78 -23.31
CA ARG A 160 -3.75 -0.14 -23.99
C ARG A 160 -2.75 0.59 -24.88
N ALA A 161 -3.20 1.61 -25.60
CA ALA A 161 -2.33 2.40 -26.47
C ALA A 161 -1.27 3.21 -25.71
N ASN A 162 -1.53 3.55 -24.43
CA ASN A 162 -0.69 4.41 -23.61
C ASN A 162 0.04 3.68 -22.48
N LYS A 163 -0.30 2.42 -22.20
CA LYS A 163 0.31 1.63 -21.12
C LYS A 163 1.39 0.71 -21.64
N THR A 164 2.57 0.77 -21.06
CA THR A 164 3.56 -0.31 -21.17
C THR A 164 3.40 -1.24 -19.95
N TYR A 165 3.54 -2.56 -20.14
CA TYR A 165 3.25 -3.53 -19.09
C TYR A 165 4.04 -3.30 -17.80
N LYS A 166 5.32 -3.03 -17.88
CA LYS A 166 6.19 -2.86 -16.72
C LYS A 166 6.14 -1.48 -16.08
N GLN A 167 5.56 -0.51 -16.77
CA GLN A 167 5.56 0.86 -16.27
C GLN A 167 4.69 0.98 -15.02
N PRO A 168 5.24 1.50 -13.91
CA PRO A 168 4.51 1.66 -12.66
C PRO A 168 3.48 2.78 -12.75
N GLU A 169 2.54 2.72 -11.85
CA GLU A 169 1.57 3.77 -11.57
C GLU A 169 1.66 4.19 -10.11
N CYS A 170 1.63 5.49 -9.87
CA CYS A 170 1.80 6.06 -8.53
C CYS A 170 0.64 6.98 -8.17
N ALA A 171 0.41 7.14 -6.87
CA ALA A 171 -0.54 8.11 -6.35
C ALA A 171 0.00 8.71 -5.04
N LEU A 172 0.25 10.00 -5.02
CA LEU A 172 0.43 10.74 -3.77
C LEU A 172 -0.91 11.39 -3.43
N TRP A 173 -1.57 10.84 -2.41
CA TRP A 173 -2.91 11.21 -2.00
C TRP A 173 -2.91 11.97 -0.69
N ARG A 174 -3.71 13.03 -0.61
CA ARG A 174 -3.86 13.86 0.59
C ARG A 174 -5.25 13.72 1.16
N ASP A 175 -5.35 13.82 2.48
CA ASP A 175 -6.65 13.84 3.16
C ASP A 175 -7.47 15.06 2.73
N ILE A 176 -8.67 14.79 2.20
CA ILE A 176 -9.63 15.80 1.79
C ILE A 176 -10.91 15.76 2.63
N LEU A 177 -11.00 14.83 3.56
CA LEU A 177 -12.22 14.58 4.33
C LEU A 177 -12.07 14.95 5.80
N TYR A 178 -11.03 14.44 6.47
CA TYR A 178 -10.92 14.53 7.94
C TYR A 178 -10.18 15.77 8.43
N GLY A 179 -9.44 16.45 7.54
CA GLY A 179 -8.57 17.58 7.93
C GLY A 179 -7.35 17.14 8.75
N SER A 180 -6.93 15.91 8.58
CA SER A 180 -5.81 15.32 9.34
C SER A 180 -4.43 15.65 8.75
N GLU A 181 -4.39 16.29 7.59
CA GLU A 181 -3.18 16.50 6.78
C GLU A 181 -2.43 15.19 6.42
N LYS A 182 -3.06 14.03 6.56
CA LYS A 182 -2.49 12.74 6.22
C LYS A 182 -2.15 12.67 4.73
N GLU A 183 -1.00 12.09 4.42
CA GLU A 183 -0.58 11.77 3.05
C GLU A 183 -0.25 10.29 2.96
N LEU A 184 -0.72 9.63 1.89
CA LEU A 184 -0.35 8.27 1.51
C LEU A 184 0.29 8.28 0.12
N PHE A 185 1.35 7.52 -0.04
CA PHE A 185 1.94 7.25 -1.34
C PHE A 185 1.68 5.80 -1.72
N TRP A 186 1.08 5.61 -2.89
CA TRP A 186 0.85 4.31 -3.50
C TRP A 186 1.77 4.12 -4.71
N TYR A 187 2.33 2.93 -4.82
CA TYR A 187 3.07 2.46 -5.97
C TYR A 187 2.52 1.11 -6.39
N ALA A 188 2.32 0.90 -7.68
CA ALA A 188 1.90 -0.39 -8.24
C ALA A 188 2.57 -0.63 -9.59
N ASP A 189 3.14 -1.80 -9.75
CA ASP A 189 3.65 -2.34 -11.01
C ASP A 189 3.26 -3.83 -11.13
N PRO A 190 3.65 -4.58 -12.15
CA PRO A 190 3.35 -6.00 -12.25
C PRO A 190 3.97 -6.89 -11.17
N TYR A 191 4.93 -6.41 -10.41
CA TYR A 191 5.65 -7.18 -9.40
C TYR A 191 5.13 -6.97 -8.00
N MET A 192 4.65 -5.77 -7.69
CA MET A 192 4.13 -5.43 -6.37
C MET A 192 3.18 -4.24 -6.38
N ARG A 193 2.38 -4.16 -5.34
CA ARG A 193 1.72 -2.93 -4.89
C ARG A 193 2.16 -2.63 -3.47
N THR A 194 2.46 -1.37 -3.20
CA THR A 194 2.80 -0.94 -1.84
C THR A 194 2.20 0.41 -1.50
N CYS A 195 2.00 0.65 -0.21
CA CYS A 195 1.56 1.92 0.34
C CYS A 195 2.48 2.39 1.45
N ILE A 196 2.84 3.66 1.41
CA ILE A 196 3.65 4.32 2.44
C ILE A 196 2.82 5.42 3.10
N ASP A 197 2.79 5.42 4.43
CA ASP A 197 2.07 6.40 5.25
C ASP A 197 3.01 7.44 5.84
N MET A 198 2.95 8.66 5.31
CA MET A 198 3.75 9.78 5.82
C MET A 198 3.32 10.24 7.22
N ASN A 199 2.11 9.92 7.63
CA ASN A 199 1.62 10.19 8.98
C ASN A 199 2.24 9.26 10.04
N GLN A 200 2.84 8.17 9.57
CA GLN A 200 3.56 7.18 10.36
C GLN A 200 5.05 7.12 9.95
N GLY A 201 5.68 8.27 9.77
CA GLY A 201 7.12 8.38 9.51
C GLY A 201 7.59 7.73 8.22
N GLY A 202 6.71 7.47 7.27
CA GLY A 202 7.01 6.74 6.06
C GLY A 202 6.98 5.21 6.25
N ALA A 203 6.16 4.70 7.16
CA ALA A 203 5.97 3.27 7.30
C ALA A 203 5.28 2.67 6.08
N LEU A 204 5.70 1.46 5.68
CA LEU A 204 4.95 0.66 4.72
C LEU A 204 3.73 0.06 5.41
N VAL A 205 2.55 0.39 4.93
CA VAL A 205 1.27 -0.03 5.52
C VAL A 205 0.47 -0.97 4.64
N ASP A 206 0.90 -1.19 3.41
CA ASP A 206 0.41 -2.23 2.50
C ASP A 206 1.57 -2.73 1.62
N LEU A 207 1.68 -4.03 1.45
CA LEU A 207 2.58 -4.68 0.50
C LEU A 207 1.93 -5.94 -0.05
N ARG A 208 1.71 -5.96 -1.37
CA ARG A 208 1.20 -7.11 -2.11
C ARG A 208 2.23 -7.59 -3.10
N PRO A 209 2.70 -8.83 -2.96
CA PRO A 209 3.71 -9.39 -3.83
C PRO A 209 3.05 -9.98 -5.08
N TYR A 210 2.84 -9.21 -6.13
CA TYR A 210 2.28 -9.72 -7.39
C TYR A 210 3.17 -10.75 -8.08
N ALA A 211 4.46 -10.76 -7.74
CA ALA A 211 5.38 -11.81 -8.16
C ALA A 211 5.10 -13.17 -7.47
N ALA A 212 4.28 -13.20 -6.42
CA ALA A 212 3.88 -14.44 -5.77
C ALA A 212 3.05 -15.29 -6.72
N LYS A 213 3.38 -16.59 -6.81
CA LYS A 213 2.56 -17.55 -7.55
C LYS A 213 1.61 -18.23 -6.59
N ILE A 214 0.33 -18.07 -6.87
CA ILE A 214 -0.75 -18.76 -6.18
C ILE A 214 -1.46 -19.64 -7.21
N ASP A 215 -1.62 -20.91 -6.89
CA ASP A 215 -2.21 -21.91 -7.81
C ASP A 215 -3.67 -21.67 -8.08
N TRP A 216 -4.29 -20.79 -7.30
CA TRP A 216 -5.69 -20.52 -7.46
C TRP A 216 -6.05 -19.13 -7.05
N PRO A 217 -7.10 -18.52 -7.63
CA PRO A 217 -7.67 -17.29 -7.10
C PRO A 217 -8.00 -17.47 -5.63
N VAL A 218 -7.18 -16.90 -4.78
CA VAL A 218 -7.35 -16.95 -3.34
C VAL A 218 -8.76 -16.50 -3.01
N GLY A 219 -9.45 -17.33 -2.28
CA GLY A 219 -10.73 -16.99 -1.70
C GLY A 219 -11.94 -17.65 -2.33
N ILE A 220 -11.98 -17.97 -3.63
CA ILE A 220 -13.16 -18.58 -4.20
C ILE A 220 -13.16 -20.11 -3.97
N GLY A 221 -14.18 -20.60 -3.30
CA GLY A 221 -14.31 -22.04 -2.98
C GLY A 221 -13.40 -22.53 -1.85
N THR A 222 -12.72 -21.62 -1.15
CA THR A 222 -11.91 -21.92 0.03
C THR A 222 -12.58 -21.40 1.31
N LYS A 223 -12.02 -21.73 2.48
CA LYS A 223 -12.44 -21.14 3.75
C LYS A 223 -12.20 -19.62 3.84
N HIS A 224 -11.37 -19.08 2.96
CA HIS A 224 -11.01 -17.66 2.87
C HIS A 224 -11.84 -16.90 1.81
N VAL A 225 -13.06 -17.31 1.53
CA VAL A 225 -13.95 -16.65 0.54
C VAL A 225 -14.09 -15.15 0.77
N GLN A 226 -14.07 -14.71 2.02
CA GLN A 226 -14.14 -13.30 2.37
C GLN A 226 -12.88 -12.52 2.00
N ASP A 227 -11.80 -13.23 1.82
CA ASP A 227 -10.48 -12.75 1.48
C ASP A 227 -10.16 -12.87 0.00
N ALA A 228 -11.17 -12.84 -0.85
CA ALA A 228 -11.06 -12.95 -2.31
C ALA A 228 -10.25 -11.82 -2.94
N SER A 229 -9.07 -11.58 -2.45
CA SER A 229 -8.11 -10.60 -2.94
C SER A 229 -6.72 -11.22 -2.99
N TYR A 230 -5.82 -10.53 -3.67
CA TYR A 230 -4.44 -10.98 -3.74
C TYR A 230 -3.81 -11.05 -2.34
N PRO A 231 -2.99 -12.06 -2.02
CA PRO A 231 -2.30 -12.15 -0.74
C PRO A 231 -1.48 -10.90 -0.46
N PHE A 232 -1.40 -10.52 0.81
CA PHE A 232 -0.61 -9.41 1.26
C PHE A 232 0.49 -9.89 2.23
N LEU A 233 1.60 -9.18 2.25
CA LEU A 233 2.68 -9.38 3.22
C LEU A 233 2.60 -8.37 4.35
N ILE A 234 2.17 -7.14 4.02
CA ILE A 234 1.88 -6.09 5.00
C ILE A 234 0.48 -5.58 4.74
N GLN A 235 -0.30 -5.44 5.79
CA GLN A 235 -1.58 -4.74 5.77
C GLN A 235 -1.86 -4.17 7.15
N GLU A 236 -1.88 -2.85 7.27
CA GLU A 236 -2.16 -2.17 8.54
C GLU A 236 -3.60 -2.40 8.99
N LYS A 237 -4.53 -2.31 8.04
CA LYS A 237 -5.95 -2.48 8.34
C LYS A 237 -6.49 -3.70 7.66
N TYR A 238 -7.19 -4.47 8.45
CA TYR A 238 -7.96 -5.57 7.97
C TYR A 238 -9.05 -5.10 7.01
N ARG A 239 -9.46 -5.97 6.11
CA ARG A 239 -10.42 -5.66 5.07
C ARG A 239 -11.66 -4.99 5.58
N ALA A 240 -12.06 -4.04 4.85
CA ALA A 240 -13.22 -3.24 5.12
C ALA A 240 -14.48 -4.07 5.38
N GLY A 241 -15.04 -3.84 6.52
CA GLY A 241 -16.29 -4.48 6.96
C GLY A 241 -16.10 -5.70 7.87
N TYR A 242 -14.89 -6.21 7.99
CA TYR A 242 -14.56 -7.31 8.89
C TYR A 242 -13.42 -6.89 9.81
N PHE A 243 -13.67 -6.87 11.11
CA PHE A 243 -12.71 -6.75 12.19
C PHE A 243 -11.56 -5.76 12.06
N THR A 244 -11.72 -4.63 12.68
CA THR A 244 -10.71 -3.58 12.82
C THR A 244 -9.72 -3.80 13.97
N HIS A 245 -9.86 -4.84 14.75
CA HIS A 245 -9.01 -5.09 15.92
C HIS A 245 -7.63 -5.62 15.58
N TYR A 246 -7.30 -5.68 14.32
CA TYR A 246 -6.01 -6.10 13.84
C TYR A 246 -5.03 -4.94 13.61
N ALA A 247 -5.30 -3.78 14.08
CA ALA A 247 -4.29 -2.73 14.15
C ALA A 247 -3.34 -2.99 15.34
N GLY A 248 -2.72 -4.15 15.37
CA GLY A 248 -1.64 -4.42 16.32
C GLY A 248 -0.35 -3.80 15.82
N GLU A 249 0.50 -3.37 16.73
CA GLU A 249 1.91 -3.23 16.44
C GLU A 249 2.34 -4.43 15.63
N GLY A 250 2.72 -4.25 14.39
CA GLY A 250 3.32 -5.38 13.84
C GLY A 250 3.06 -5.73 12.39
N THR A 251 2.24 -5.01 11.66
CA THR A 251 2.04 -5.27 10.23
C THR A 251 2.67 -4.21 9.34
N ILE A 252 3.57 -3.42 9.88
CA ILE A 252 4.21 -2.33 9.15
C ILE A 252 5.72 -2.50 9.07
N LYS A 253 6.28 -2.07 7.97
CA LYS A 253 7.71 -1.87 7.81
C LYS A 253 8.03 -0.47 8.31
N SER A 254 8.79 -0.39 9.37
CA SER A 254 9.21 0.88 9.95
C SER A 254 10.64 0.84 10.46
N CYS A 255 11.00 1.86 11.17
CA CYS A 255 12.34 2.09 11.66
C CYS A 255 12.26 2.57 13.10
N LYS A 256 13.06 1.96 13.96
CA LYS A 256 13.34 2.46 15.32
C LYS A 256 14.70 3.11 15.36
N ILE A 257 14.80 4.19 16.11
CA ILE A 257 16.05 4.86 16.40
C ILE A 257 16.33 4.69 17.88
N ILE A 258 17.53 4.22 18.21
CA ILE A 258 17.92 3.90 19.58
C ILE A 258 19.19 4.66 19.96
N TYR A 259 19.18 5.25 21.13
CA TYR A 259 20.33 5.91 21.73
C TYR A 259 20.40 5.61 23.22
N LYS A 260 21.48 4.95 23.66
CA LYS A 260 21.70 4.58 25.08
C LYS A 260 20.52 3.89 25.76
N GLY A 261 19.80 3.05 25.02
CA GLY A 261 18.63 2.31 25.50
C GLY A 261 17.29 3.06 25.45
N GLU A 262 17.30 4.34 25.05
CA GLU A 262 16.07 5.04 24.71
C GLU A 262 15.68 4.72 23.26
N GLU A 263 14.42 4.38 23.04
CA GLU A 263 13.89 4.00 21.72
C GLU A 263 12.84 5.01 21.25
N VAL A 264 12.91 5.41 20.01
CA VAL A 264 11.86 6.16 19.31
C VAL A 264 11.49 5.45 18.03
N ASP A 265 10.24 5.01 17.91
CA ASP A 265 9.73 4.44 16.66
C ASP A 265 9.33 5.56 15.70
N MET A 266 9.86 5.55 14.48
CA MET A 266 9.54 6.55 13.46
C MET A 266 8.07 6.52 13.04
N CYS A 267 7.33 5.43 13.28
CA CYS A 267 5.88 5.41 13.11
C CYS A 267 5.14 6.48 13.93
N LEU A 268 5.75 6.98 14.98
CA LEU A 268 5.20 8.06 15.80
C LEU A 268 5.47 9.45 15.22
N CYS A 269 6.30 9.55 14.22
CA CYS A 269 6.66 10.80 13.57
C CYS A 269 5.71 11.10 12.41
N ARG A 270 5.54 12.38 12.11
CA ARG A 270 4.84 12.84 10.91
C ARG A 270 5.83 13.47 9.95
N THR A 271 5.66 13.22 8.67
CA THR A 271 6.47 13.81 7.62
C THR A 271 5.61 14.16 6.41
N LYS A 272 6.21 14.77 5.40
CA LYS A 272 5.62 15.03 4.07
C LYS A 272 6.55 14.46 3.02
N ALA A 273 6.02 14.19 1.85
CA ALA A 273 6.78 13.59 0.77
C ALA A 273 6.86 14.51 -0.45
N GLN A 274 7.98 14.37 -1.17
CA GLN A 274 8.17 14.88 -2.52
C GLN A 274 8.43 13.69 -3.44
N PHE A 275 7.78 13.70 -4.59
CA PHE A 275 7.95 12.67 -5.61
C PHE A 275 8.82 13.22 -6.76
N SER A 276 9.72 12.38 -7.24
CA SER A 276 10.51 12.63 -8.45
C SER A 276 10.74 11.34 -9.23
N GLU A 277 11.19 11.49 -10.47
CA GLU A 277 11.52 10.39 -11.38
C GLU A 277 12.93 10.57 -11.94
N GLU A 278 13.72 9.51 -11.91
CA GLU A 278 15.05 9.44 -12.51
C GLU A 278 15.15 8.20 -13.41
N GLY A 279 14.99 8.38 -14.72
CA GLY A 279 14.93 7.27 -15.65
C GLY A 279 13.80 6.30 -15.32
N ASN A 280 14.14 5.05 -15.01
CA ASN A 280 13.18 4.01 -14.65
C ASN A 280 12.92 3.92 -13.13
N THR A 281 13.47 4.84 -12.35
CA THR A 281 13.34 4.85 -10.90
C THR A 281 12.35 5.92 -10.45
N ARG A 282 11.39 5.54 -9.61
CA ARG A 282 10.48 6.43 -8.91
C ARG A 282 11.05 6.69 -7.51
N ILE A 283 11.12 7.95 -7.11
CA ILE A 283 11.77 8.37 -5.88
C ILE A 283 10.77 9.12 -5.02
N LEU A 284 10.62 8.67 -3.78
CA LEU A 284 9.84 9.35 -2.76
C LEU A 284 10.80 9.86 -1.68
N THR A 285 11.04 11.15 -1.65
CA THR A 285 11.88 11.81 -0.64
C THR A 285 11.01 12.39 0.47
N LEU A 286 11.20 11.91 1.68
CA LEU A 286 10.48 12.43 2.85
C LEU A 286 11.18 13.67 3.41
N CYS A 287 10.39 14.60 3.95
CA CYS A 287 10.94 15.69 4.72
C CYS A 287 11.66 15.13 5.96
N PRO A 288 12.81 15.70 6.34
CA PRO A 288 13.52 15.23 7.51
C PRO A 288 12.67 15.32 8.78
N VAL A 289 12.77 14.30 9.62
CA VAL A 289 12.19 14.28 10.96
C VAL A 289 13.26 14.52 12.00
N GLU A 290 12.89 15.18 13.08
CA GLU A 290 13.74 15.40 14.25
C GLU A 290 13.30 14.48 15.37
N ILE A 291 14.25 13.74 15.92
CA ILE A 291 14.04 12.76 16.98
C ILE A 291 14.87 13.24 18.17
N ALA A 292 14.20 13.41 19.32
CA ALA A 292 14.81 13.87 20.54
C ALA A 292 14.93 12.74 21.58
N PHE A 293 16.12 12.56 22.10
CA PHE A 293 16.45 11.77 23.28
C PHE A 293 16.82 12.70 24.44
N ALA A 294 16.95 12.17 25.62
CA ALA A 294 17.33 12.99 26.81
C ALA A 294 18.65 13.76 26.59
N GLU A 295 19.62 13.18 25.90
CA GLU A 295 20.95 13.77 25.72
C GLU A 295 21.35 14.06 24.27
N LEU A 296 20.54 13.70 23.30
CA LEU A 296 20.85 13.79 21.88
C LEU A 296 19.61 14.15 21.05
N THR A 297 19.78 14.99 20.06
CA THR A 297 18.79 15.18 19.00
C THR A 297 19.37 14.68 17.67
N ALA A 298 18.60 13.90 16.94
CA ALA A 298 18.97 13.39 15.62
C ALA A 298 17.99 13.92 14.55
N LYS A 299 18.52 14.36 13.41
CA LYS A 299 17.73 14.73 12.24
C LYS A 299 17.94 13.72 11.13
N ILE A 300 16.86 13.03 10.74
CA ILE A 300 16.91 11.89 9.81
C ILE A 300 16.01 12.14 8.62
N GLN A 301 16.51 11.89 7.43
CA GLN A 301 15.76 11.91 6.19
C GLN A 301 15.64 10.50 5.62
N THR A 302 14.47 10.17 5.12
CA THR A 302 14.19 8.89 4.44
C THR A 302 13.96 9.13 2.97
N ILE A 303 14.53 8.24 2.14
CA ILE A 303 14.28 8.21 0.70
C ILE A 303 13.91 6.77 0.31
N PHE A 304 12.79 6.62 -0.40
CA PHE A 304 12.41 5.35 -1.00
C PHE A 304 12.69 5.41 -2.50
N ARG A 305 13.22 4.31 -3.04
CA ARG A 305 13.44 4.15 -4.48
C ARG A 305 12.76 2.88 -4.96
N PHE A 306 12.03 3.02 -6.07
CA PHE A 306 11.30 1.95 -6.73
C PHE A 306 11.81 1.89 -8.16
N GLU A 307 12.50 0.82 -8.51
CA GLU A 307 12.98 0.59 -9.86
C GLU A 307 11.93 -0.18 -10.66
N GLU A 308 11.59 0.30 -11.85
CA GLU A 308 10.66 -0.35 -12.75
C GLU A 308 11.08 -1.79 -13.07
N GLY A 309 10.18 -2.73 -12.86
CA GLY A 309 10.45 -4.15 -13.09
C GLY A 309 11.18 -4.85 -11.95
N SER A 310 11.30 -4.22 -10.79
CA SER A 310 11.90 -4.79 -9.60
C SER A 310 10.86 -5.05 -8.51
N SER A 311 11.00 -6.15 -7.79
CA SER A 311 10.23 -6.44 -6.57
C SER A 311 10.94 -5.96 -5.30
N GLU A 312 11.93 -5.07 -5.45
CA GLU A 312 12.72 -4.50 -4.37
C GLU A 312 12.32 -3.05 -4.09
N ILE A 313 12.11 -2.72 -2.83
CA ILE A 313 11.97 -1.36 -2.33
C ILE A 313 13.28 -0.99 -1.66
N GLN A 314 14.02 -0.06 -2.22
CA GLN A 314 15.24 0.47 -1.61
C GLN A 314 14.87 1.61 -0.65
N ILE A 315 15.51 1.63 0.51
CA ILE A 315 15.26 2.59 1.58
C ILE A 315 16.58 3.16 2.04
N GLU A 316 16.74 4.47 1.92
CA GLU A 316 17.91 5.18 2.42
C GLU A 316 17.53 5.95 3.68
N ARG A 317 18.31 5.78 4.75
CA ARG A 317 18.20 6.57 5.98
C ARG A 317 19.44 7.44 6.13
N HIS A 318 19.28 8.72 5.87
CA HIS A 318 20.35 9.71 5.95
C HIS A 318 20.36 10.34 7.33
N ILE A 319 21.46 10.21 8.07
CA ILE A 319 21.68 10.94 9.31
C ILE A 319 22.21 12.33 8.98
N LEU A 320 21.30 13.28 8.86
CA LEU A 320 21.66 14.64 8.43
C LEU A 320 22.40 15.42 9.51
N HIS A 321 22.04 15.21 10.78
CA HIS A 321 22.62 15.92 11.92
C HIS A 321 22.43 15.15 13.22
N LEU A 322 23.46 15.18 14.07
CA LEU A 322 23.42 14.80 15.47
C LEU A 322 23.85 16.01 16.31
N SER A 323 23.09 16.36 17.36
CA SER A 323 23.48 17.46 18.26
C SER A 323 24.80 17.20 18.99
N ARG A 324 25.28 15.97 18.98
CA ARG A 324 26.60 15.51 19.43
C ARG A 324 27.24 14.68 18.29
N PRO A 325 28.03 15.28 17.40
CA PRO A 325 28.52 14.61 16.19
C PRO A 325 29.46 13.43 16.42
N ASP A 326 30.05 13.34 17.61
CA ASP A 326 30.93 12.25 18.07
C ASP A 326 30.16 11.00 18.54
N GLN A 327 28.84 11.13 18.70
CA GLN A 327 27.98 10.03 19.12
C GLN A 327 27.43 9.27 17.93
N LYS A 328 26.97 8.06 18.21
CA LYS A 328 26.25 7.21 17.25
C LYS A 328 24.87 6.88 17.76
N ILE A 329 23.95 6.63 16.85
CA ILE A 329 22.62 6.08 17.09
C ILE A 329 22.51 4.71 16.42
N GLU A 330 21.74 3.81 16.98
CA GLU A 330 21.39 2.56 16.32
C GLU A 330 20.10 2.76 15.50
N ILE A 331 20.15 2.37 14.25
CA ILE A 331 18.97 2.28 13.39
C ILE A 331 18.55 0.82 13.30
N GLN A 332 17.28 0.56 13.60
CA GLN A 332 16.65 -0.73 13.41
C GLN A 332 15.59 -0.61 12.33
N GLU A 333 15.86 -1.12 11.14
CA GLU A 333 14.85 -1.34 10.12
C GLU A 333 14.14 -2.65 10.40
N TYR A 334 12.81 -2.66 10.44
CA TYR A 334 12.07 -3.88 10.66
C TYR A 334 10.85 -3.98 9.76
N PHE A 335 10.54 -5.20 9.42
CA PHE A 335 9.35 -5.61 8.69
C PHE A 335 8.62 -6.63 9.53
N THR A 336 7.40 -6.35 9.90
CA THR A 336 6.55 -7.34 10.54
C THR A 336 5.48 -7.78 9.57
N GLY A 337 5.51 -9.04 9.22
CA GLY A 337 4.63 -9.63 8.25
C GLY A 337 3.61 -10.55 8.90
N CYS A 338 2.49 -10.64 8.20
CA CYS A 338 1.48 -11.65 8.47
C CYS A 338 0.93 -12.07 7.11
N TYR A 339 0.71 -13.36 6.96
CA TYR A 339 0.01 -13.90 5.81
C TYR A 339 -1.27 -14.56 6.29
N GLY A 340 -2.37 -14.28 5.61
CA GLY A 340 -3.68 -14.78 6.02
C GLY A 340 -4.46 -13.80 6.89
N THR A 341 -5.36 -14.32 7.67
CA THR A 341 -6.25 -13.53 8.51
C THR A 341 -6.15 -13.97 9.98
N THR A 342 -6.64 -13.13 10.88
CA THR A 342 -6.73 -13.49 12.29
C THR A 342 -7.66 -14.67 12.56
N GLU A 343 -8.56 -14.96 11.61
CA GLU A 343 -9.49 -16.10 11.72
C GLU A 343 -8.81 -17.43 11.39
N TYR A 344 -7.70 -17.39 10.65
CA TYR A 344 -6.99 -18.58 10.17
C TYR A 344 -5.50 -18.52 10.48
N PRO A 345 -5.12 -18.50 11.76
CA PRO A 345 -3.73 -18.39 12.17
C PRO A 345 -2.84 -19.53 11.68
N GLU A 346 -3.43 -20.69 11.39
CA GLU A 346 -2.74 -21.83 10.81
C GLU A 346 -2.13 -21.52 9.42
N ASP A 347 -2.57 -20.47 8.75
CA ASP A 347 -1.97 -20.03 7.47
C ASP A 347 -0.52 -19.59 7.63
N MET A 348 -0.13 -19.19 8.84
CA MET A 348 1.25 -18.88 9.19
C MET A 348 2.12 -20.12 9.42
N SER A 349 1.50 -21.29 9.59
CA SER A 349 2.24 -22.53 9.80
C SER A 349 3.07 -22.89 8.58
N GLY A 350 4.29 -23.33 8.80
CA GLY A 350 5.20 -23.71 7.73
C GLY A 350 6.00 -22.55 7.11
N ILE A 351 5.81 -21.31 7.57
CA ILE A 351 6.69 -20.20 7.17
C ILE A 351 8.09 -20.45 7.74
N LEU A 352 9.07 -20.48 6.86
CA LEU A 352 10.47 -20.68 7.22
C LEU A 352 11.14 -19.32 7.44
N LEU A 353 11.55 -19.06 8.68
CA LEU A 353 12.38 -17.90 9.02
C LEU A 353 13.84 -18.29 8.99
N SER A 354 14.68 -17.47 8.39
CA SER A 354 16.14 -17.64 8.39
C SER A 354 16.86 -16.30 8.27
N CYS A 355 18.05 -16.25 8.82
CA CYS A 355 19.05 -15.26 8.46
C CYS A 355 20.07 -15.90 7.52
N GLU A 356 20.82 -15.14 6.76
CA GLU A 356 21.64 -15.70 5.68
C GLU A 356 22.86 -16.52 6.15
N SER A 357 23.23 -16.43 7.39
CA SER A 357 24.13 -17.43 7.94
C SER A 357 23.35 -18.73 8.10
N GLU A 358 23.83 -19.79 7.49
CA GLU A 358 23.15 -21.08 7.37
C GLU A 358 22.79 -21.74 8.71
N ASP A 359 23.27 -21.19 9.82
CA ASP A 359 23.15 -21.78 11.15
C ASP A 359 21.86 -21.46 11.88
N VAL A 360 21.06 -20.50 11.40
CA VAL A 360 19.79 -20.16 12.05
C VAL A 360 18.65 -20.18 11.06
N SER A 361 17.88 -21.24 11.10
CA SER A 361 16.60 -21.31 10.42
C SER A 361 15.59 -22.05 11.28
N ARG A 362 14.33 -21.60 11.23
CA ARG A 362 13.25 -22.29 11.92
C ARG A 362 11.92 -22.07 11.22
N THR A 363 11.06 -23.05 11.34
CA THR A 363 9.69 -22.98 10.83
C THR A 363 8.77 -22.45 11.92
N ILE A 364 7.88 -21.55 11.56
CA ILE A 364 6.80 -21.09 12.45
C ILE A 364 5.84 -22.25 12.68
N CYS A 365 5.62 -22.59 13.93
CA CYS A 365 4.75 -23.69 14.37
C CYS A 365 3.55 -23.14 15.14
N TYR A 366 2.95 -22.10 14.79
CA TYR A 366 1.78 -21.54 15.45
C TYR A 366 1.63 -22.01 16.92
N GLU A 367 2.49 -21.52 17.77
CA GLU A 367 2.42 -21.65 19.22
C GLU A 367 2.51 -20.25 19.80
N TYR A 368 1.87 -20.03 20.96
CA TYR A 368 1.95 -18.77 21.71
C TYR A 368 3.36 -18.56 22.25
N ARG A 369 4.34 -18.37 21.36
CA ARG A 369 5.74 -18.15 21.71
C ARG A 369 6.22 -16.82 21.15
N CYS A 370 7.05 -16.17 21.92
CA CYS A 370 7.89 -15.09 21.44
C CYS A 370 9.33 -15.60 21.46
N ARG A 371 9.95 -15.66 20.27
CA ARG A 371 11.36 -16.07 20.12
C ARG A 371 12.03 -15.11 19.18
N GLU A 372 13.21 -14.68 19.58
CA GLU A 372 14.06 -13.78 18.80
C GLU A 372 15.43 -14.44 18.61
N ASP A 373 15.95 -14.36 17.39
CA ASP A 373 17.28 -14.79 17.03
C ASP A 373 18.01 -13.62 16.36
N GLU A 374 19.19 -13.30 16.83
CA GLU A 374 20.06 -12.26 16.26
C GLU A 374 21.33 -12.86 15.72
N LEU A 375 21.80 -12.36 14.59
CA LEU A 375 23.04 -12.75 13.94
C LEU A 375 23.83 -11.51 13.55
N ALA A 376 25.00 -11.38 14.16
CA ALA A 376 25.95 -10.35 13.78
C ALA A 376 26.59 -10.71 12.42
N HIS A 377 26.84 -9.70 11.61
CA HIS A 377 27.49 -9.82 10.28
C HIS A 377 26.70 -10.67 9.27
N ALA A 378 25.39 -10.72 9.41
CA ALA A 378 24.52 -11.30 8.40
C ALA A 378 24.09 -10.24 7.38
N ASP A 379 23.91 -10.63 6.12
CA ASP A 379 23.52 -9.68 5.06
C ASP A 379 22.01 -9.36 5.10
N ARG A 380 21.19 -10.29 5.59
CA ARG A 380 19.73 -10.19 5.57
C ARG A 380 19.05 -11.15 6.53
N ALA A 381 17.79 -10.82 6.86
CA ALA A 381 16.81 -11.72 7.43
C ALA A 381 15.72 -12.02 6.40
N GLN A 382 15.19 -13.24 6.37
CA GLN A 382 14.20 -13.64 5.38
C GLN A 382 13.12 -14.58 5.94
N ALA A 383 11.96 -14.54 5.29
CA ALA A 383 10.87 -15.48 5.50
C ALA A 383 10.46 -16.11 4.16
N VAL A 384 10.34 -17.42 4.14
CA VAL A 384 9.80 -18.17 3.01
C VAL A 384 8.38 -18.56 3.34
N ILE A 385 7.43 -18.18 2.49
CA ILE A 385 6.00 -18.40 2.66
C ILE A 385 5.55 -19.39 1.59
N PRO A 386 5.47 -20.69 1.93
CA PRO A 386 5.17 -21.75 0.95
C PRO A 386 3.80 -21.58 0.31
N GLN A 387 2.82 -21.12 1.05
CA GLN A 387 1.42 -21.01 0.62
C GLN A 387 1.21 -20.08 -0.58
N ILE A 388 2.12 -19.14 -0.78
CA ILE A 388 2.09 -18.20 -1.91
C ILE A 388 3.38 -18.24 -2.74
N HIS A 389 4.20 -19.27 -2.57
CA HIS A 389 5.45 -19.46 -3.28
C HIS A 389 6.36 -18.20 -3.27
N THR A 390 6.39 -17.51 -2.14
CA THR A 390 7.06 -16.22 -1.99
C THR A 390 8.13 -16.28 -0.92
N LYS A 391 9.23 -15.60 -1.18
CA LYS A 391 10.26 -15.28 -0.20
C LYS A 391 10.25 -13.75 -0.01
N VAL A 392 10.20 -13.31 1.23
CA VAL A 392 10.40 -11.91 1.60
C VAL A 392 11.66 -11.77 2.40
N SER A 393 12.44 -10.73 2.15
CA SER A 393 13.70 -10.48 2.84
C SER A 393 13.93 -9.01 3.10
N VAL A 394 14.63 -8.71 4.18
CA VAL A 394 15.14 -7.37 4.52
C VAL A 394 16.64 -7.46 4.74
N GLY A 395 17.37 -6.53 4.18
CA GLY A 395 18.83 -6.47 4.28
C GLY A 395 19.37 -5.07 4.06
N ALA A 396 20.68 -4.93 4.04
CA ALA A 396 21.35 -3.68 3.72
C ALA A 396 22.63 -3.93 2.90
N ARG A 397 23.18 -2.86 2.34
CA ARG A 397 24.47 -2.90 1.63
C ARG A 397 25.65 -2.88 2.60
N GLU A 398 25.43 -2.31 3.78
CA GLU A 398 26.41 -2.19 4.84
C GLU A 398 26.44 -3.48 5.67
N ASP A 399 27.55 -3.68 6.37
CA ASP A 399 27.66 -4.70 7.41
C ASP A 399 26.69 -4.41 8.55
N ILE A 400 25.82 -5.36 8.85
CA ILE A 400 24.69 -5.20 9.75
C ILE A 400 24.58 -6.38 10.72
N THR A 401 23.75 -6.21 11.74
CA THR A 401 23.18 -7.33 12.49
C THR A 401 21.78 -7.61 11.97
N ALA A 402 21.54 -8.81 11.44
CA ALA A 402 20.19 -9.24 11.09
C ALA A 402 19.50 -9.91 12.28
N TYR A 403 18.19 -9.80 12.36
CA TYR A 403 17.42 -10.52 13.35
C TYR A 403 16.09 -11.00 12.79
N MET A 404 15.55 -12.04 13.40
CA MET A 404 14.23 -12.53 13.13
C MET A 404 13.49 -12.83 14.44
N ARG A 405 12.21 -12.50 14.48
CA ARG A 405 11.36 -12.72 15.64
C ARG A 405 10.06 -13.37 15.21
N GLU A 406 9.63 -14.36 15.97
CA GLU A 406 8.31 -14.92 15.94
C GLU A 406 7.53 -14.38 17.13
N GLY A 407 6.32 -13.91 16.90
CA GLY A 407 5.50 -13.34 17.95
C GLY A 407 4.02 -13.57 17.70
N TYR A 408 3.26 -13.39 18.75
CA TYR A 408 1.81 -13.45 18.72
C TYR A 408 1.27 -12.31 19.59
N ALA A 409 0.57 -11.37 18.94
CA ALA A 409 -0.23 -10.39 19.68
C ALA A 409 -1.71 -10.76 19.59
N PHE A 410 -2.36 -10.46 18.49
CA PHE A 410 -3.74 -10.87 18.19
C PHE A 410 -3.80 -11.87 17.05
N SER A 411 -2.71 -12.07 16.34
CA SER A 411 -2.52 -13.09 15.31
C SER A 411 -1.06 -13.49 15.22
N PRO A 412 -0.74 -14.64 14.63
CA PRO A 412 0.64 -15.05 14.37
C PRO A 412 1.32 -14.04 13.47
N MET A 413 2.51 -13.61 13.88
CA MET A 413 3.31 -12.64 13.17
C MET A 413 4.77 -13.06 13.18
N TYR A 414 5.51 -12.61 12.18
CA TYR A 414 6.96 -12.69 12.18
C TYR A 414 7.55 -11.30 11.93
N THR A 415 8.69 -11.04 12.50
CA THR A 415 9.45 -9.82 12.25
C THR A 415 10.79 -10.19 11.67
N LEU A 416 11.16 -9.54 10.59
CA LEU A 416 12.49 -9.55 10.00
C LEU A 416 13.08 -8.17 10.20
N GLY A 417 14.33 -8.08 10.63
CA GLY A 417 14.93 -6.80 10.86
C GLY A 417 16.44 -6.80 10.70
N ILE A 418 16.96 -5.60 10.61
CA ILE A 418 18.38 -5.31 10.58
C ILE A 418 18.69 -4.16 11.54
N LYS A 419 19.89 -4.20 12.14
CA LYS A 419 20.40 -3.20 13.07
C LYS A 419 21.75 -2.68 12.61
N LYS A 420 21.96 -1.37 12.72
CA LYS A 420 23.24 -0.73 12.40
C LYS A 420 23.47 0.51 13.26
N GLU A 421 24.66 0.60 13.84
CA GLU A 421 25.13 1.86 14.46
C GLU A 421 25.58 2.85 13.38
N MET A 422 25.10 4.08 13.46
CA MET A 422 25.30 5.13 12.47
C MET A 422 25.71 6.44 13.14
N GLY A 423 26.68 7.11 12.52
CA GLY A 423 27.13 8.45 12.89
C GLY A 423 26.50 9.55 12.03
N GLU A 424 26.85 10.81 12.35
CA GLU A 424 26.42 11.96 11.54
C GLU A 424 26.95 11.85 10.11
N LYS A 425 26.10 12.20 9.12
CA LYS A 425 26.35 12.16 7.67
C LYS A 425 26.53 10.76 7.07
N GLU A 426 26.30 9.72 7.83
CA GLU A 426 26.24 8.37 7.30
C GLU A 426 24.85 8.08 6.71
N VAL A 427 24.80 7.10 5.78
CA VAL A 427 23.58 6.64 5.13
C VAL A 427 23.48 5.14 5.29
N LEU A 428 22.34 4.65 5.73
CA LEU A 428 22.00 3.23 5.69
C LEU A 428 21.19 2.95 4.42
N HIS A 429 21.70 2.05 3.57
CA HIS A 429 21.01 1.60 2.36
C HIS A 429 20.39 0.23 2.60
N SER A 430 19.19 0.25 3.13
CA SER A 430 18.41 -0.96 3.36
C SER A 430 17.47 -1.25 2.19
N TRP A 431 16.98 -2.48 2.13
CA TRP A 431 16.01 -2.90 1.14
C TRP A 431 15.03 -3.90 1.71
N LEU A 432 13.83 -3.91 1.13
CA LEU A 432 12.80 -4.92 1.33
C LEU A 432 12.48 -5.53 -0.02
N ARG A 433 12.56 -6.86 -0.14
CA ARG A 433 12.36 -7.57 -1.40
C ARG A 433 11.35 -8.70 -1.23
N SER A 434 10.45 -8.84 -2.18
CA SER A 434 9.58 -10.01 -2.31
C SER A 434 9.87 -10.73 -3.63
N GLU A 435 10.22 -12.00 -3.57
CA GLU A 435 10.64 -12.80 -4.73
C GLU A 435 9.80 -14.07 -4.83
N GLU A 436 9.59 -14.53 -6.08
CA GLU A 436 9.08 -15.88 -6.30
C GLU A 436 10.09 -16.90 -5.76
N ARG A 437 9.59 -17.83 -4.95
CA ARG A 437 10.38 -19.01 -4.61
C ARG A 437 10.42 -19.93 -5.80
N ARG A 438 11.55 -20.02 -6.50
CA ARG A 438 11.78 -21.12 -7.43
C ARG A 438 11.87 -22.41 -6.61
N VAL A 439 10.88 -23.27 -6.79
CA VAL A 439 10.97 -24.65 -6.31
C VAL A 439 12.00 -25.32 -7.22
N GLY A 440 13.19 -25.55 -6.69
CA GLY A 440 14.22 -26.34 -7.34
C GLY A 440 13.91 -27.82 -7.25
#